data_f6706144ce673f42c748b83ad8ca27a2
#
_entry.id   f6706144ce673f42c748b83ad8ca27a2
#
_cell.length_a   1.000
_cell.length_b   1.000
_cell.length_c   1.000
_cell.angle_alpha   90.00
_cell.angle_beta   90.00
_cell.angle_gamma   90.00
#
_symmetry.space_group_name_H-M   'P 1'
#
loop_
_entity.id
_entity.type
_entity.pdbx_description
1 polymer ?
#
loop_
_entity_poly.entity_id
_entity_poly.type
_entity_poly.pdbx_seq_one_letter_code
_entity_poly.pdbx_strand_id
1 'polypeptide(L)'
;LQNDVIYPDMKLYQEIIILQKFFKGLFVVENVIPYYTPLIKPTFQIDRHNFWANFNVPKFSVKSEWRTGKVANEKQLLEQKFGYNLDKYKGIDKRKALRNAVIPELGNHILESAFTNDLQLF
;
A
#
# COMPACT_ATOMS: atom_id res chain seq x y z
N LEU A 1 -20.88 -10.24 22.25
CA LEU A 1 -19.78 -9.55 21.53
C LEU A 1 -20.35 -8.49 20.64
N GLN A 2 -20.18 -7.28 21.06
CA GLN A 2 -20.59 -6.15 20.24
C GLN A 2 -19.45 -5.82 19.29
N ASN A 3 -19.68 -5.99 18.03
CA ASN A 3 -18.77 -5.51 17.01
C ASN A 3 -19.10 -4.06 16.71
N ASP A 4 -18.17 -3.18 17.00
CA ASP A 4 -18.31 -1.78 16.63
C ASP A 4 -18.39 -1.67 15.10
N VAL A 5 -19.29 -0.82 14.65
CA VAL A 5 -19.39 -0.56 13.20
C VAL A 5 -18.14 0.19 12.76
N ILE A 6 -17.41 -0.39 11.80
CA ILE A 6 -16.23 0.25 11.21
C ILE A 6 -16.69 1.04 10.00
N TYR A 7 -16.56 2.35 10.08
CA TYR A 7 -16.89 3.24 8.99
C TYR A 7 -15.66 3.47 8.10
N PRO A 8 -15.86 3.60 6.77
CA PRO A 8 -14.77 3.95 5.88
C PRO A 8 -14.15 5.29 6.24
N ASP A 9 -12.82 5.40 6.06
CA ASP A 9 -12.16 6.69 6.14
C ASP A 9 -12.47 7.49 4.88
N MET A 10 -13.43 8.39 4.98
CA MET A 10 -13.90 9.18 3.85
C MET A 10 -12.83 10.12 3.30
N LYS A 11 -11.82 10.49 4.10
CA LYS A 11 -10.70 11.30 3.63
C LYS A 11 -9.92 10.61 2.52
N LEU A 12 -9.74 9.31 2.62
CA LEU A 12 -9.09 8.52 1.57
C LEU A 12 -9.80 8.70 0.22
N TYR A 13 -11.13 8.52 0.22
CA TYR A 13 -11.92 8.61 -1.02
C TYR A 13 -12.01 10.03 -1.54
N GLN A 14 -12.06 11.00 -0.64
CA GLN A 14 -12.00 12.42 -0.99
C GLN A 14 -10.71 12.75 -1.74
N GLU A 15 -9.56 12.30 -1.24
CA GLU A 15 -8.26 12.48 -1.89
C GLU A 15 -8.22 11.82 -3.27
N ILE A 16 -8.72 10.61 -3.37
CA ILE A 16 -8.77 9.89 -4.65
C ILE A 16 -9.60 10.66 -5.66
N ILE A 17 -10.78 11.14 -5.26
CA ILE A 17 -11.67 11.90 -6.14
C ILE A 17 -11.02 13.20 -6.60
N ILE A 18 -10.36 13.92 -5.70
CA ILE A 18 -9.66 15.17 -6.01
C ILE A 18 -8.57 14.92 -7.06
N LEU A 19 -7.77 13.88 -6.85
CA LEU A 19 -6.71 13.52 -7.79
C LEU A 19 -7.27 13.14 -9.15
N GLN A 20 -8.33 12.32 -9.19
CA GLN A 20 -8.96 11.89 -10.44
C GLN A 20 -9.56 13.06 -11.23
N LYS A 21 -10.10 14.06 -10.55
CA LYS A 21 -10.83 15.15 -11.20
C LYS A 21 -9.96 16.37 -11.53
N PHE A 22 -8.99 16.67 -10.71
CA PHE A 22 -8.30 17.95 -10.78
C PHE A 22 -6.78 17.85 -10.98
N PHE A 23 -6.17 16.73 -10.64
CA PHE A 23 -4.71 16.60 -10.77
C PHE A 23 -4.32 16.28 -12.21
N LYS A 24 -3.39 17.07 -12.75
CA LYS A 24 -2.91 16.94 -14.13
C LYS A 24 -1.54 16.26 -14.14
N GLY A 25 -1.45 15.04 -13.70
CA GLY A 25 -0.19 14.32 -13.68
C GLY A 25 -0.44 12.87 -13.35
N LEU A 26 0.60 12.11 -13.21
CA LEU A 26 0.49 10.72 -12.76
C LEU A 26 0.38 10.68 -11.24
N PHE A 27 -0.53 9.89 -10.74
CA PHE A 27 -0.69 9.71 -9.30
C PHE A 27 -0.92 8.24 -8.96
N VAL A 28 -0.55 7.89 -7.75
CA VAL A 28 -0.92 6.64 -7.12
C VAL A 28 -1.25 6.90 -5.66
N VAL A 29 -2.35 6.35 -5.20
CA VAL A 29 -2.75 6.36 -3.79
C VAL A 29 -2.71 4.93 -3.29
N GLU A 30 -2.16 4.73 -2.13
CA GLU A 30 -2.04 3.42 -1.50
C GLU A 30 -2.82 3.40 -0.20
N ASN A 31 -3.44 2.27 0.11
CA ASN A 31 -3.99 2.02 1.42
C ASN A 31 -3.99 0.51 1.71
N VAL A 32 -3.87 0.17 2.98
CA VAL A 32 -4.01 -1.23 3.41
C VAL A 32 -5.41 -1.71 3.08
N ILE A 33 -5.54 -2.97 2.67
CA ILE A 33 -6.83 -3.58 2.38
C ILE A 33 -7.74 -3.51 3.61
N PRO A 34 -8.90 -2.84 3.52
CA PRO A 34 -9.81 -2.71 4.65
C PRO A 34 -10.68 -3.96 4.85
N TYR A 35 -11.41 -3.98 5.95
CA TYR A 35 -12.39 -5.02 6.25
C TYR A 35 -13.74 -4.82 5.55
N TYR A 36 -13.89 -3.73 4.82
CA TYR A 36 -15.11 -3.41 4.06
C TYR A 36 -14.77 -3.38 2.57
N THR A 37 -15.80 -3.45 1.73
CA THR A 37 -15.62 -3.27 0.28
C THR A 37 -15.28 -1.82 -0.01
N PRO A 38 -14.15 -1.53 -0.68
CA PRO A 38 -13.79 -0.16 -1.01
C PRO A 38 -14.89 0.59 -1.75
N LEU A 39 -15.12 1.86 -1.39
CA LEU A 39 -16.14 2.69 -2.02
C LEU A 39 -15.79 3.06 -3.47
N ILE A 40 -14.50 3.14 -3.77
CA ILE A 40 -13.99 3.28 -5.13
C ILE A 40 -13.14 2.05 -5.40
N LYS A 41 -13.45 1.34 -6.48
CA LYS A 41 -12.72 0.12 -6.83
C LYS A 41 -11.24 0.44 -7.06
N PRO A 42 -10.32 -0.26 -6.38
CA PRO A 42 -8.89 -0.09 -6.63
C PRO A 42 -8.53 -0.42 -8.08
N THR A 43 -7.54 0.28 -8.60
CA THR A 43 -6.99 -0.01 -9.93
C THR A 43 -6.29 -1.37 -9.93
N PHE A 44 -5.54 -1.64 -8.88
CA PHE A 44 -4.90 -2.94 -8.67
C PHE A 44 -4.68 -3.18 -7.17
N GLN A 45 -4.37 -4.42 -6.85
CA GLN A 45 -4.12 -4.86 -5.49
C GLN A 45 -2.86 -5.73 -5.51
N ILE A 46 -1.90 -5.37 -4.69
CA ILE A 46 -0.65 -6.14 -4.56
C ILE A 46 -0.33 -6.29 -3.07
N ASP A 47 0.00 -7.51 -2.67
CA ASP A 47 0.30 -7.87 -1.29
C ASP A 47 -0.89 -7.53 -0.39
N ARG A 48 -0.70 -6.64 0.56
CA ARG A 48 -1.71 -6.26 1.55
C ARG A 48 -2.32 -4.89 1.28
N HIS A 49 -2.12 -4.37 0.07
CA HIS A 49 -2.45 -2.99 -0.25
C HIS A 49 -3.32 -2.88 -1.48
N ASN A 50 -4.27 -1.95 -1.41
CA ASN A 50 -5.03 -1.45 -2.53
C ASN A 50 -4.34 -0.22 -3.10
N PHE A 51 -4.39 -0.08 -4.42
CA PHE A 51 -3.80 1.06 -5.12
C PHE A 51 -4.82 1.67 -6.08
N TRP A 52 -4.87 2.98 -6.10
CA TRP A 52 -5.64 3.76 -7.07
C TRP A 52 -4.64 4.60 -7.86
N ALA A 53 -4.52 4.31 -9.15
CA ALA A 53 -3.55 4.97 -10.03
C ALA A 53 -4.19 5.29 -11.37
N ASN A 54 -3.66 6.31 -12.04
CA ASN A 54 -4.07 6.68 -13.39
C ASN A 54 -3.06 6.25 -14.46
N PHE A 55 -2.20 5.29 -14.13
CA PHE A 55 -1.26 4.68 -15.06
C PHE A 55 -1.23 3.16 -14.86
N ASN A 56 -0.74 2.46 -15.87
CA ASN A 56 -0.66 1.00 -15.82
C ASN A 56 0.55 0.53 -15.02
N VAL A 57 0.31 -0.42 -14.11
CA VAL A 57 1.37 -1.06 -13.32
C VAL A 57 1.33 -2.55 -13.66
N PRO A 58 2.39 -3.10 -14.29
CA PRO A 58 2.46 -4.53 -14.55
C PRO A 58 2.42 -5.37 -13.29
N LYS A 59 2.00 -6.60 -13.40
CA LYS A 59 1.92 -7.53 -12.25
C LYS A 59 3.27 -7.62 -11.53
N PHE A 60 3.20 -7.66 -10.23
CA PHE A 60 4.35 -7.81 -9.35
C PHE A 60 4.03 -8.89 -8.33
N SER A 61 4.96 -9.83 -8.16
CA SER A 61 4.81 -10.91 -7.18
C SER A 61 5.70 -10.67 -5.97
N VAL A 62 5.08 -10.63 -4.80
CA VAL A 62 5.81 -10.57 -3.54
C VAL A 62 6.30 -11.98 -3.21
N LYS A 63 7.56 -12.09 -2.78
CA LYS A 63 8.14 -13.37 -2.40
C LYS A 63 7.31 -14.00 -1.27
N SER A 64 6.98 -15.29 -1.43
CA SER A 64 6.14 -16.00 -0.46
C SER A 64 6.75 -16.05 0.94
N GLU A 65 8.07 -16.10 1.04
CA GLU A 65 8.81 -16.06 2.30
C GLU A 65 8.60 -14.78 3.09
N TRP A 66 8.16 -13.71 2.44
CA TRP A 66 7.86 -12.42 3.06
C TRP A 66 6.40 -12.29 3.50
N ARG A 67 5.58 -13.28 3.21
CA ARG A 67 4.19 -13.26 3.67
C ARG A 67 4.15 -13.58 5.14
N THR A 68 3.78 -12.59 5.92
CA THR A 68 3.61 -12.75 7.35
C THR A 68 2.20 -13.23 7.64
N GLY A 69 2.11 -14.31 8.40
CA GLY A 69 0.86 -14.71 9.02
C GLY A 69 0.94 -14.50 10.53
N LYS A 70 0.23 -15.31 11.27
CA LYS A 70 0.37 -15.36 12.73
C LYS A 70 1.64 -16.13 13.09
N VAL A 71 2.79 -15.50 12.92
CA VAL A 71 4.10 -16.09 13.18
C VAL A 71 4.69 -15.50 14.45
N ALA A 72 5.29 -16.35 15.28
CA ALA A 72 5.86 -15.94 16.57
C ALA A 72 6.93 -14.83 16.44
N ASN A 73 7.66 -14.79 15.32
CA ASN A 73 8.75 -13.84 15.07
C ASN A 73 8.41 -12.84 13.95
N GLU A 74 7.18 -12.39 13.90
CA GLU A 74 6.70 -11.51 12.83
C GLU A 74 7.53 -10.22 12.71
N LYS A 75 7.89 -9.59 13.84
CA LYS A 75 8.71 -8.37 13.83
C LYS A 75 10.05 -8.61 13.14
N GLN A 76 10.75 -9.67 13.47
CA GLN A 76 12.05 -10.01 12.86
C GLN A 76 11.93 -10.29 11.39
N LEU A 77 10.89 -11.03 10.98
CA LEU A 77 10.62 -11.33 9.59
C LEU A 77 10.34 -10.06 8.79
N LEU A 78 9.57 -9.13 9.35
CA LEU A 78 9.29 -7.84 8.73
C LEU A 78 10.55 -6.99 8.61
N GLU A 79 11.40 -6.96 9.64
CA GLU A 79 12.67 -6.24 9.59
C GLU A 79 13.59 -6.78 8.49
N GLN A 80 13.62 -8.10 8.30
CA GLN A 80 14.36 -8.73 7.20
C GLN A 80 13.75 -8.34 5.84
N LYS A 81 12.43 -8.38 5.74
CA LYS A 81 11.68 -8.04 4.52
C LYS A 81 11.96 -6.60 4.09
N PHE A 82 11.99 -5.66 5.01
CA PHE A 82 12.20 -4.24 4.71
C PHE A 82 13.66 -3.83 4.70
N GLY A 83 14.55 -4.61 5.31
CA GLY A 83 15.98 -4.28 5.41
C GLY A 83 16.29 -3.18 6.42
N TYR A 84 15.37 -2.84 7.30
CA TYR A 84 15.57 -1.86 8.36
C TYR A 84 14.70 -2.20 9.57
N ASN A 85 14.97 -1.52 10.70
CA ASN A 85 14.15 -1.61 11.90
C ASN A 85 13.69 -0.21 12.36
N LEU A 86 12.74 -0.19 13.27
CA LEU A 86 12.18 1.05 13.83
C LEU A 86 12.60 1.25 15.29
N ASP A 87 13.68 0.62 15.73
CA ASP A 87 14.07 0.60 17.14
C ASP A 87 14.38 1.99 17.71
N LYS A 88 14.83 2.92 16.88
CA LYS A 88 15.09 4.30 17.28
C LYS A 88 13.82 5.12 17.56
N TYR A 89 12.68 4.65 17.12
CA TYR A 89 11.39 5.35 17.34
C TYR A 89 10.70 4.76 18.57
N LYS A 90 10.25 5.62 19.45
CA LYS A 90 9.52 5.25 20.66
C LYS A 90 8.06 5.70 20.55
N GLY A 91 7.17 5.01 21.28
CA GLY A 91 5.75 5.38 21.32
C GLY A 91 4.92 4.94 20.12
N ILE A 92 5.45 4.05 19.26
CA ILE A 92 4.73 3.50 18.12
C ILE A 92 4.65 1.99 18.20
N ASP A 93 3.59 1.42 17.61
CA ASP A 93 3.52 -0.04 17.39
C ASP A 93 4.35 -0.38 16.15
N LYS A 94 5.59 -0.78 16.39
CA LYS A 94 6.58 -1.06 15.33
C LYS A 94 6.15 -2.21 14.42
N ARG A 95 5.55 -3.25 14.99
CA ARG A 95 5.08 -4.41 14.22
C ARG A 95 3.95 -4.00 13.27
N LYS A 96 3.00 -3.20 13.76
CA LYS A 96 1.91 -2.68 12.95
C LYS A 96 2.41 -1.76 11.84
N ALA A 97 3.34 -0.86 12.17
CA ALA A 97 3.93 0.07 11.20
C ALA A 97 4.65 -0.69 10.08
N LEU A 98 5.46 -1.68 10.42
CA LEU A 98 6.17 -2.52 9.44
C LEU A 98 5.20 -3.36 8.61
N ARG A 99 4.15 -3.91 9.24
CA ARG A 99 3.15 -4.71 8.54
C ARG A 99 2.39 -3.89 7.49
N ASN A 100 2.12 -2.64 7.79
CA ASN A 100 1.31 -1.75 6.96
C ASN A 100 2.14 -0.97 5.94
N ALA A 101 3.46 -1.00 6.02
CA ALA A 101 4.33 -0.35 5.06
C ALA A 101 4.38 -1.11 3.72
N VAL A 102 4.59 -0.37 2.65
CA VAL A 102 4.84 -0.96 1.32
C VAL A 102 6.30 -1.38 1.24
N ILE A 103 6.58 -2.59 0.77
CA ILE A 103 7.96 -3.03 0.60
C ILE A 103 8.67 -2.18 -0.45
N PRO A 104 9.97 -1.86 -0.24
CA PRO A 104 10.71 -0.98 -1.16
C PRO A 104 10.70 -1.43 -2.61
N GLU A 105 10.82 -2.73 -2.86
CA GLU A 105 10.83 -3.30 -4.21
C GLU A 105 9.50 -3.05 -4.93
N LEU A 106 8.37 -3.14 -4.23
CA LEU A 106 7.06 -2.84 -4.79
C LEU A 106 6.94 -1.35 -5.07
N GLY A 107 7.36 -0.50 -4.13
CA GLY A 107 7.37 0.95 -4.31
C GLY A 107 8.18 1.35 -5.54
N ASN A 108 9.36 0.77 -5.70
CA ASN A 108 10.21 1.01 -6.86
C ASN A 108 9.56 0.55 -8.17
N HIS A 109 8.94 -0.62 -8.16
CA HIS A 109 8.24 -1.14 -9.34
C HIS A 109 7.12 -0.20 -9.80
N ILE A 110 6.34 0.33 -8.85
CA ILE A 110 5.27 1.29 -9.16
C ILE A 110 5.86 2.59 -9.70
N LEU A 111 6.91 3.11 -9.08
CA LEU A 111 7.58 4.33 -9.53
C LEU A 111 8.15 4.18 -10.95
N GLU A 112 8.84 3.09 -11.23
CA GLU A 112 9.37 2.80 -12.56
C GLU A 112 8.25 2.68 -13.60
N SER A 113 7.13 2.08 -13.22
CA SER A 113 5.94 1.97 -14.08
C SER A 113 5.39 3.36 -14.46
N ALA A 114 5.39 4.29 -13.51
CA ALA A 114 4.99 5.67 -13.78
C ALA A 114 5.90 6.35 -14.82
N PHE A 115 7.20 6.21 -14.67
CA PHE A 115 8.17 6.78 -15.64
C PHE A 115 8.03 6.14 -17.03
N THR A 116 7.82 4.85 -17.11
CA THR A 116 7.60 4.15 -18.37
C THR A 116 6.35 4.66 -19.10
N ASN A 117 5.26 4.88 -18.35
CA ASN A 117 4.03 5.44 -18.90
C ASN A 117 4.24 6.87 -19.39
N ASP A 118 4.97 7.68 -18.64
CA ASP A 118 5.27 9.06 -19.00
C ASP A 118 6.07 9.13 -20.31
N LEU A 119 7.05 8.24 -20.49
CA LEU A 119 7.83 8.13 -21.72
C LEU A 119 6.99 7.69 -22.91
N GLN A 120 5.93 6.91 -22.71
CA GLN A 120 5.02 6.47 -23.77
C GLN A 120 4.06 7.55 -24.25
N LEU A 121 3.91 8.63 -23.51
CA LEU A 121 3.07 9.76 -23.88
C LEU A 121 3.74 10.70 -24.89
N PHE A 122 4.98 10.46 -25.17
CA PHE A 122 5.77 11.20 -26.18
C PHE A 122 6.04 10.29 -27.40
#